data_695c39ed5eb503115c08d778c3ef718b
#
_entry.id   695c39ed5eb503115c08d778c3ef718b
#
_cell.length_a   1.000
_cell.length_b   1.000
_cell.length_c   1.000
_cell.angle_alpha   90.00
_cell.angle_beta   90.00
_cell.angle_gamma   90.00
#
_symmetry.space_group_name_H-M   'P 1'
#
loop_
_entity.id
_entity.type
_entity.pdbx_description
1 polymer ?
#
loop_
_entity_poly.entity_id
_entity_poly.type
_entity_poly.pdbx_seq_one_letter_code
_entity_poly.pdbx_strand_id
1 'polypeptide(L)'
;MNITFLGATKTVTGSNFLVEGAGKKFLVDCGMFQGSTKDELKNAEPFLFDVNEIDFMLLTHAHIDHSGRIPKLYNEGYRKPIYATKATCDLCTIMLPDSGHIQEMEIEWKNRKRKREGKEALPPLYTAEEALKAMEVFKPVKYDEIIEIDPNIHVRFNDAGHMLGSSIIEVWINENGEEIKTVFTGDLGNNDIPLLSSPTMIERTDYLVMESTYGGRLHNRNEEKAQMFLKIVSETLEILEQFLKVDKETLKNL
;
A
#
# COMPACT_ATOMS: atom_id res chain seq x y z
N MET A 1 8.13 24.34 2.37
CA MET A 1 7.58 22.97 2.18
C MET A 1 6.31 22.78 3.01
N ASN A 2 5.28 22.12 2.46
CA ASN A 2 4.03 21.77 3.16
C ASN A 2 3.71 20.29 2.92
N ILE A 3 3.14 19.57 3.91
CA ILE A 3 2.69 18.19 3.79
C ILE A 3 1.24 18.13 4.24
N THR A 4 0.35 17.72 3.32
CA THR A 4 -1.07 17.50 3.59
C THR A 4 -1.36 16.00 3.68
N PHE A 5 -1.91 15.58 4.81
CA PHE A 5 -2.29 14.19 5.05
C PHE A 5 -3.69 13.96 4.48
N LEU A 6 -3.80 13.17 3.41
CA LEU A 6 -5.05 12.90 2.69
C LEU A 6 -5.66 11.54 3.06
N GLY A 7 -4.92 10.71 3.78
CA GLY A 7 -5.35 9.40 4.27
C GLY A 7 -4.38 8.82 5.28
N ALA A 8 -4.63 7.61 5.77
CA ALA A 8 -3.88 6.90 6.81
C ALA A 8 -3.63 7.72 8.10
N THR A 9 -4.52 8.67 8.40
CA THR A 9 -4.45 9.51 9.59
C THR A 9 -5.55 9.11 10.55
N LYS A 10 -5.19 8.60 11.73
CA LYS A 10 -6.11 7.97 12.70
C LYS A 10 -6.84 6.73 12.14
N THR A 11 -6.36 6.18 11.06
CA THR A 11 -6.82 4.96 10.40
C THR A 11 -5.61 4.26 9.78
N VAL A 12 -5.69 2.95 9.56
CA VAL A 12 -4.58 2.15 9.04
C VAL A 12 -4.43 2.27 7.52
N THR A 13 -5.54 2.42 6.78
CA THR A 13 -5.55 2.29 5.32
C THR A 13 -5.76 3.62 4.61
N GLY A 14 -5.50 3.62 3.30
CA GLY A 14 -5.67 4.78 2.44
C GLY A 14 -4.49 5.74 2.46
N SER A 15 -3.25 5.22 2.56
CA SER A 15 -2.03 6.03 2.57
C SER A 15 -1.97 6.97 1.38
N ASN A 16 -1.92 8.28 1.66
CA ASN A 16 -1.84 9.31 0.63
C ASN A 16 -1.39 10.64 1.25
N PHE A 17 -0.27 11.16 0.81
CA PHE A 17 0.29 12.44 1.26
C PHE A 17 0.53 13.33 0.06
N LEU A 18 0.06 14.59 0.12
CA LEU A 18 0.41 15.63 -0.83
C LEU A 18 1.53 16.47 -0.24
N VAL A 19 2.64 16.56 -0.96
CA VAL A 19 3.80 17.36 -0.60
C VAL A 19 3.93 18.52 -1.58
N GLU A 20 4.10 19.73 -1.05
CA GLU A 20 4.33 20.96 -1.81
C GLU A 20 5.64 21.61 -1.35
N GLY A 21 6.57 21.80 -2.27
CA GLY A 21 7.87 22.41 -1.98
C GLY A 21 8.69 22.66 -3.23
N ALA A 22 9.57 23.63 -3.20
CA ALA A 22 10.40 24.03 -4.34
C ALA A 22 9.59 24.29 -5.64
N GLY A 23 8.36 24.78 -5.52
CA GLY A 23 7.46 25.04 -6.66
C GLY A 23 6.85 23.78 -7.30
N LYS A 24 7.00 22.63 -6.68
CA LYS A 24 6.46 21.34 -7.13
C LYS A 24 5.39 20.82 -6.17
N LYS A 25 4.46 20.01 -6.74
CA LYS A 25 3.46 19.25 -5.99
C LYS A 25 3.60 17.79 -6.34
N PHE A 26 3.73 16.94 -5.35
CA PHE A 26 3.85 15.50 -5.59
C PHE A 26 3.13 14.67 -4.53
N LEU A 27 2.81 13.44 -4.90
CA LEU A 27 2.18 12.50 -3.99
C LEU A 27 3.20 11.51 -3.43
N VAL A 28 2.99 11.11 -2.20
CA VAL A 28 3.56 9.87 -1.65
C VAL A 28 2.39 8.96 -1.36
N ASP A 29 2.37 7.81 -2.02
CA ASP A 29 1.27 6.83 -2.06
C ASP A 29 -0.07 7.38 -2.61
N CYS A 30 -0.94 6.46 -3.01
CA CYS A 30 -2.31 6.72 -3.42
C CYS A 30 -3.17 5.49 -3.14
N GLY A 31 -3.36 5.19 -1.85
CA GLY A 31 -3.93 3.96 -1.36
C GLY A 31 -5.46 3.94 -1.28
N MET A 32 -6.02 2.74 -1.31
CA MET A 32 -7.44 2.52 -1.05
C MET A 32 -7.73 2.53 0.44
N PHE A 33 -8.84 3.12 0.82
CA PHE A 33 -9.44 2.93 2.14
C PHE A 33 -10.10 1.55 2.19
N GLN A 34 -9.82 0.80 3.25
CA GLN A 34 -10.34 -0.54 3.49
C GLN A 34 -10.91 -0.63 4.91
N GLY A 35 -11.79 -1.60 5.15
CA GLY A 35 -12.34 -1.91 6.46
C GLY A 35 -13.84 -1.72 6.53
N SER A 36 -14.34 -0.61 7.06
CA SER A 36 -15.78 -0.38 7.12
C SER A 36 -16.36 0.09 5.77
N THR A 37 -17.63 -0.23 5.51
CA THR A 37 -18.33 0.27 4.31
C THR A 37 -18.24 1.80 4.18
N LYS A 38 -18.22 2.53 5.31
CA LYS A 38 -18.06 3.98 5.32
C LYS A 38 -16.68 4.40 4.81
N ASP A 39 -15.64 3.67 5.15
CA ASP A 39 -14.29 3.97 4.68
C ASP A 39 -14.14 3.61 3.21
N GLU A 40 -14.67 2.47 2.79
CA GLU A 40 -14.63 2.05 1.38
C GLU A 40 -15.34 3.04 0.43
N LEU A 41 -16.42 3.69 0.88
CA LEU A 41 -17.11 4.72 0.09
C LEU A 41 -16.21 5.91 -0.25
N LYS A 42 -15.22 6.24 0.58
CA LYS A 42 -14.24 7.31 0.32
C LYS A 42 -13.42 7.07 -0.96
N ASN A 43 -13.25 5.82 -1.39
CA ASN A 43 -12.51 5.51 -2.61
C ASN A 43 -13.15 6.11 -3.86
N ALA A 44 -14.48 6.22 -3.88
CA ALA A 44 -15.23 6.80 -5.00
C ALA A 44 -15.33 8.33 -4.94
N GLU A 45 -14.97 8.96 -3.81
CA GLU A 45 -14.99 10.41 -3.68
C GLU A 45 -13.92 11.05 -4.58
N PRO A 46 -14.13 12.29 -5.07
CA PRO A 46 -13.10 13.05 -5.77
C PRO A 46 -11.84 13.19 -4.94
N PHE A 47 -10.67 13.29 -5.59
CA PHE A 47 -9.45 13.65 -4.89
C PHE A 47 -9.56 15.08 -4.33
N LEU A 48 -8.92 15.32 -3.18
CA LEU A 48 -8.90 16.63 -2.50
C LEU A 48 -7.82 17.58 -3.07
N PHE A 49 -7.30 17.27 -4.25
CA PHE A 49 -6.30 18.05 -4.99
C PHE A 49 -6.62 18.00 -6.48
N ASP A 50 -6.11 18.95 -7.25
CA ASP A 50 -6.18 18.90 -8.71
C ASP A 50 -5.13 17.92 -9.24
N VAL A 51 -5.61 16.85 -9.88
CA VAL A 51 -4.76 15.78 -10.47
C VAL A 51 -3.78 16.34 -11.51
N ASN A 52 -4.16 17.40 -12.23
CA ASN A 52 -3.33 18.02 -13.26
C ASN A 52 -2.16 18.83 -12.69
N GLU A 53 -2.24 19.26 -11.43
CA GLU A 53 -1.19 20.01 -10.76
C GLU A 53 -0.10 19.10 -10.15
N ILE A 54 -0.28 17.80 -10.14
CA ILE A 54 0.70 16.86 -9.59
C ILE A 54 1.82 16.64 -10.59
N ASP A 55 3.05 16.95 -10.19
CA ASP A 55 4.26 16.83 -11.02
C ASP A 55 4.80 15.41 -11.11
N PHE A 56 4.74 14.64 -10.02
CA PHE A 56 5.17 13.23 -9.94
C PHE A 56 4.58 12.55 -8.72
N MET A 57 4.82 11.26 -8.61
CA MET A 57 4.42 10.46 -7.44
C MET A 57 5.55 9.52 -7.02
N LEU A 58 5.68 9.31 -5.72
CA LEU A 58 6.56 8.33 -5.09
C LEU A 58 5.67 7.23 -4.47
N LEU A 59 5.94 5.97 -4.77
CA LEU A 59 5.18 4.85 -4.22
C LEU A 59 6.08 4.01 -3.31
N THR A 60 5.68 3.87 -2.05
CA THR A 60 6.45 3.13 -1.05
C THR A 60 6.46 1.63 -1.32
N HIS A 61 5.29 1.06 -1.60
CA HIS A 61 5.15 -0.37 -1.92
C HIS A 61 3.80 -0.70 -2.57
N ALA A 62 3.60 -1.97 -2.96
CA ALA A 62 2.51 -2.38 -3.82
C ALA A 62 1.20 -2.71 -3.09
N HIS A 63 1.12 -2.74 -1.75
CA HIS A 63 -0.14 -3.02 -1.06
C HIS A 63 -1.26 -2.07 -1.50
N ILE A 64 -2.47 -2.58 -1.53
CA ILE A 64 -3.64 -1.85 -2.08
C ILE A 64 -3.99 -0.60 -1.28
N ASP A 65 -3.74 -0.58 0.01
CA ASP A 65 -3.91 0.61 0.85
C ASP A 65 -2.81 1.67 0.68
N HIS A 66 -1.80 1.41 -0.18
CA HIS A 66 -0.77 2.35 -0.64
C HIS A 66 -0.84 2.65 -2.14
N SER A 67 -1.30 1.73 -2.97
CA SER A 67 -1.29 1.83 -4.43
C SER A 67 -2.69 1.82 -5.08
N GLY A 68 -3.71 1.34 -4.36
CA GLY A 68 -4.96 0.88 -4.96
C GLY A 68 -5.83 1.94 -5.64
N ARG A 69 -5.61 3.25 -5.41
CA ARG A 69 -6.31 4.32 -6.15
C ARG A 69 -5.49 4.90 -7.31
N ILE A 70 -4.32 4.35 -7.62
CA ILE A 70 -3.51 4.78 -8.77
C ILE A 70 -4.28 4.64 -10.10
N PRO A 71 -5.01 3.54 -10.39
CA PRO A 71 -5.79 3.46 -11.63
C PRO A 71 -6.89 4.52 -11.71
N LYS A 72 -7.56 4.84 -10.60
CA LYS A 72 -8.52 5.95 -10.53
C LYS A 72 -7.82 7.29 -10.82
N LEU A 73 -6.66 7.54 -10.19
CA LEU A 73 -5.87 8.75 -10.42
C LEU A 73 -5.50 8.89 -11.91
N TYR A 74 -5.10 7.78 -12.54
CA TYR A 74 -4.83 7.73 -13.98
C TYR A 74 -6.09 8.03 -14.82
N ASN A 75 -7.23 7.46 -14.47
CA ASN A 75 -8.50 7.71 -15.17
C ASN A 75 -8.95 9.18 -15.05
N GLU A 76 -8.61 9.85 -13.96
CA GLU A 76 -8.88 11.29 -13.75
C GLU A 76 -7.84 12.21 -14.43
N GLY A 77 -6.92 11.65 -15.24
CA GLY A 77 -6.05 12.43 -16.12
C GLY A 77 -4.57 12.46 -15.72
N TYR A 78 -4.17 11.82 -14.61
CA TYR A 78 -2.76 11.77 -14.24
C TYR A 78 -1.91 11.05 -15.29
N ARG A 79 -0.84 11.70 -15.75
CA ARG A 79 0.07 11.15 -16.79
C ARG A 79 1.55 11.42 -16.48
N LYS A 80 1.84 11.78 -15.24
CA LYS A 80 3.20 12.07 -14.79
C LYS A 80 3.88 10.82 -14.22
N PRO A 81 5.21 10.80 -14.05
CA PRO A 81 5.92 9.62 -13.54
C PRO A 81 5.47 9.20 -12.13
N ILE A 82 5.39 7.89 -11.92
CA ILE A 82 5.29 7.25 -10.60
C ILE A 82 6.58 6.49 -10.36
N TYR A 83 7.41 6.97 -9.44
CA TYR A 83 8.67 6.32 -9.08
C TYR A 83 8.44 5.29 -8.00
N ALA A 84 8.89 4.08 -8.23
CA ALA A 84 8.83 2.96 -7.29
C ALA A 84 9.98 2.00 -7.55
N THR A 85 10.33 1.15 -6.59
CA THR A 85 11.32 0.09 -6.84
C THR A 85 10.83 -0.84 -7.94
N LYS A 86 11.77 -1.50 -8.62
CA LYS A 86 11.40 -2.42 -9.70
C LYS A 86 10.43 -3.51 -9.23
N ALA A 87 10.67 -4.11 -8.05
CA ALA A 87 9.80 -5.16 -7.54
C ALA A 87 8.39 -4.63 -7.20
N THR A 88 8.28 -3.41 -6.67
CA THR A 88 6.97 -2.75 -6.47
C THR A 88 6.25 -2.53 -7.80
N CYS A 89 6.96 -2.06 -8.85
CA CYS A 89 6.39 -1.92 -10.19
C CYS A 89 5.87 -3.28 -10.71
N ASP A 90 6.70 -4.32 -10.61
CA ASP A 90 6.35 -5.67 -11.10
C ASP A 90 5.12 -6.23 -10.34
N LEU A 91 5.05 -6.06 -9.02
CA LEU A 91 3.90 -6.47 -8.21
C LEU A 91 2.63 -5.68 -8.56
N CYS A 92 2.73 -4.38 -8.80
CA CYS A 92 1.60 -3.56 -9.22
C CYS A 92 0.99 -4.03 -10.55
N THR A 93 1.79 -4.62 -11.47
CA THR A 93 1.27 -5.19 -12.73
C THR A 93 0.33 -6.37 -12.52
N ILE A 94 0.36 -6.99 -11.34
CA ILE A 94 -0.49 -8.11 -10.95
C ILE A 94 -1.60 -7.62 -10.03
N MET A 95 -1.24 -6.91 -8.96
CA MET A 95 -2.16 -6.55 -7.88
C MET A 95 -3.22 -5.54 -8.29
N LEU A 96 -2.86 -4.52 -9.08
CA LEU A 96 -3.82 -3.50 -9.51
C LEU A 96 -4.87 -4.04 -10.49
N PRO A 97 -4.51 -4.83 -11.52
CA PRO A 97 -5.50 -5.48 -12.37
C PRO A 97 -6.37 -6.51 -11.61
N ASP A 98 -5.81 -7.27 -10.68
CA ASP A 98 -6.56 -8.20 -9.84
C ASP A 98 -7.59 -7.45 -8.98
N SER A 99 -7.17 -6.36 -8.34
CA SER A 99 -8.08 -5.46 -7.60
C SER A 99 -9.20 -4.91 -8.51
N GLY A 100 -8.88 -4.50 -9.73
CA GLY A 100 -9.88 -4.08 -10.72
C GLY A 100 -10.88 -5.18 -11.03
N HIS A 101 -10.40 -6.39 -11.29
CA HIS A 101 -11.26 -7.54 -11.56
C HIS A 101 -12.19 -7.88 -10.39
N ILE A 102 -11.68 -7.86 -9.15
CA ILE A 102 -12.49 -8.07 -7.95
C ILE A 102 -13.60 -7.01 -7.87
N GLN A 103 -13.29 -5.73 -8.11
CA GLN A 103 -14.27 -4.65 -8.10
C GLN A 103 -15.33 -4.80 -9.21
N GLU A 104 -14.96 -5.26 -10.41
CA GLU A 104 -15.88 -5.56 -11.49
C GLU A 104 -16.87 -6.66 -11.06
N MET A 105 -16.40 -7.74 -10.45
CA MET A 105 -17.24 -8.82 -9.94
C MET A 105 -18.19 -8.36 -8.82
N GLU A 106 -17.67 -7.60 -7.86
CA GLU A 106 -18.48 -7.09 -6.74
C GLU A 106 -19.57 -6.12 -7.22
N ILE A 107 -19.22 -5.21 -8.14
CA ILE A 107 -20.20 -4.24 -8.64
C ILE A 107 -21.24 -4.91 -9.52
N GLU A 108 -20.89 -5.94 -10.28
CA GLU A 108 -21.86 -6.74 -11.02
C GLU A 108 -22.88 -7.39 -10.09
N TRP A 109 -22.42 -7.98 -8.98
CA TRP A 109 -23.33 -8.55 -7.99
C TRP A 109 -24.23 -7.50 -7.35
N LYS A 110 -23.69 -6.34 -6.96
CA LYS A 110 -24.44 -5.19 -6.42
C LYS A 110 -25.47 -4.70 -7.45
N ASN A 111 -25.09 -4.62 -8.73
CA ASN A 111 -25.94 -4.14 -9.82
C ASN A 111 -27.09 -5.10 -10.14
N ARG A 112 -26.93 -6.41 -9.98
CA ARG A 112 -28.05 -7.38 -10.07
C ARG A 112 -29.14 -7.08 -9.05
N LYS A 113 -28.78 -6.70 -7.82
CA LYS A 113 -29.73 -6.27 -6.78
C LYS A 113 -30.37 -4.93 -7.13
N ARG A 114 -29.57 -3.93 -7.52
CA ARG A 114 -30.05 -2.60 -7.92
C ARG A 114 -31.04 -2.66 -9.07
N LYS A 115 -30.80 -3.49 -10.07
CA LYS A 115 -31.70 -3.71 -11.20
C LYS A 115 -33.09 -4.21 -10.76
N ARG A 116 -33.13 -5.13 -9.78
CA ARG A 116 -34.42 -5.62 -9.21
C ARG A 116 -35.18 -4.53 -8.46
N GLU A 117 -34.45 -3.53 -7.94
CA GLU A 117 -35.01 -2.37 -7.23
C GLU A 117 -35.32 -1.19 -8.20
N GLY A 118 -35.13 -1.35 -9.50
CA GLY A 118 -35.35 -0.28 -10.49
C GLY A 118 -34.33 0.85 -10.45
N LYS A 119 -33.15 0.61 -9.84
CA LYS A 119 -32.05 1.60 -9.72
C LYS A 119 -31.05 1.43 -10.85
N GLU A 120 -30.42 2.53 -11.26
CA GLU A 120 -29.34 2.52 -12.24
C GLU A 120 -28.12 1.71 -11.75
N ALA A 121 -27.40 1.10 -12.71
CA ALA A 121 -26.15 0.41 -12.44
C ALA A 121 -25.06 1.41 -12.04
N LEU A 122 -24.17 0.97 -11.14
CA LEU A 122 -22.97 1.71 -10.74
C LEU A 122 -21.77 1.15 -11.51
N PRO A 123 -20.83 1.99 -11.92
CA PRO A 123 -19.54 1.52 -12.44
C PRO A 123 -18.63 0.99 -11.31
N PRO A 124 -17.65 0.13 -11.61
CA PRO A 124 -16.53 -0.11 -10.68
C PRO A 124 -15.72 1.17 -10.51
N LEU A 125 -14.86 1.22 -9.49
CA LEU A 125 -13.93 2.34 -9.29
C LEU A 125 -12.95 2.43 -10.47
N TYR A 126 -12.49 1.27 -10.95
CA TYR A 126 -11.76 1.06 -12.19
C TYR A 126 -11.86 -0.41 -12.61
N THR A 127 -11.58 -0.69 -13.86
CA THR A 127 -11.54 -2.04 -14.43
C THR A 127 -10.10 -2.60 -14.41
N ALA A 128 -9.96 -3.92 -14.61
CA ALA A 128 -8.65 -4.55 -14.77
C ALA A 128 -7.86 -3.95 -15.97
N GLU A 129 -8.54 -3.63 -17.07
CA GLU A 129 -7.93 -3.02 -18.25
C GLU A 129 -7.40 -1.61 -17.96
N GLU A 130 -8.16 -0.80 -17.22
CA GLU A 130 -7.75 0.55 -16.82
C GLU A 130 -6.56 0.51 -15.86
N ALA A 131 -6.52 -0.47 -14.96
CA ALA A 131 -5.37 -0.70 -14.09
C ALA A 131 -4.11 -1.05 -14.88
N LEU A 132 -4.21 -1.89 -15.91
CA LEU A 132 -3.08 -2.19 -16.80
C LEU A 132 -2.59 -0.96 -17.56
N LYS A 133 -3.49 -0.09 -18.03
CA LYS A 133 -3.11 1.16 -18.70
C LYS A 133 -2.35 2.10 -17.76
N ALA A 134 -2.72 2.15 -16.49
CA ALA A 134 -2.03 3.00 -15.51
C ALA A 134 -0.57 2.60 -15.31
N MET A 135 -0.16 1.37 -15.66
CA MET A 135 1.23 0.95 -15.54
C MET A 135 2.19 1.70 -16.49
N GLU A 136 1.70 2.37 -17.52
CA GLU A 136 2.54 3.11 -18.47
C GLU A 136 3.32 4.27 -17.84
N VAL A 137 2.82 4.83 -16.74
CA VAL A 137 3.47 5.96 -16.04
C VAL A 137 4.44 5.53 -14.94
N PHE A 138 4.57 4.23 -14.66
CA PHE A 138 5.50 3.73 -13.67
C PHE A 138 6.96 3.83 -14.17
N LYS A 139 7.84 4.26 -13.27
CA LYS A 139 9.28 4.43 -13.49
C LYS A 139 10.05 3.65 -12.43
N PRO A 140 10.61 2.47 -12.78
CA PRO A 140 11.36 1.67 -11.83
C PRO A 140 12.65 2.36 -11.43
N VAL A 141 12.93 2.34 -10.13
CA VAL A 141 14.16 2.85 -9.52
C VAL A 141 14.87 1.74 -8.73
N LYS A 142 16.14 1.97 -8.40
CA LYS A 142 16.91 1.07 -7.54
C LYS A 142 16.94 1.57 -6.11
N TYR A 143 17.20 0.65 -5.18
CA TYR A 143 17.54 0.99 -3.80
C TYR A 143 18.87 1.72 -3.72
N ASP A 144 19.02 2.54 -2.69
CA ASP A 144 20.24 3.20 -2.24
C ASP A 144 20.86 4.20 -3.25
N GLU A 145 20.22 4.41 -4.40
CA GLU A 145 20.64 5.41 -5.39
C GLU A 145 19.89 6.73 -5.17
N ILE A 146 20.63 7.86 -5.16
CA ILE A 146 20.02 9.20 -5.17
C ILE A 146 19.57 9.51 -6.59
N ILE A 147 18.32 9.90 -6.72
CA ILE A 147 17.68 10.24 -7.98
C ILE A 147 17.34 11.74 -7.94
N GLU A 148 17.83 12.49 -8.90
CA GLU A 148 17.42 13.86 -9.13
C GLU A 148 16.10 13.87 -9.92
N ILE A 149 15.00 14.23 -9.26
CA ILE A 149 13.68 14.39 -9.89
C ILE A 149 13.56 15.78 -10.50
N ASP A 150 14.11 16.77 -9.81
CA ASP A 150 14.17 18.18 -10.17
C ASP A 150 15.47 18.75 -9.57
N PRO A 151 16.08 19.82 -10.11
CA PRO A 151 17.30 20.40 -9.53
C PRO A 151 17.22 20.71 -8.03
N ASN A 152 16.03 20.91 -7.51
CA ASN A 152 15.79 21.18 -6.10
C ASN A 152 15.17 20.01 -5.32
N ILE A 153 14.92 18.86 -5.98
CA ILE A 153 14.28 17.71 -5.34
C ILE A 153 15.04 16.44 -5.68
N HIS A 154 15.61 15.82 -4.65
CA HIS A 154 16.29 14.53 -4.75
C HIS A 154 15.54 13.51 -3.89
N VAL A 155 15.54 12.25 -4.33
CA VAL A 155 14.91 11.15 -3.61
C VAL A 155 15.81 9.94 -3.55
N ARG A 156 15.65 9.13 -2.52
CA ARG A 156 16.28 7.82 -2.39
C ARG A 156 15.29 6.83 -1.80
N PHE A 157 15.28 5.64 -2.35
CA PHE A 157 14.48 4.52 -1.89
C PHE A 157 15.40 3.55 -1.15
N ASN A 158 15.09 3.24 0.11
CA ASN A 158 15.82 2.28 0.93
C ASN A 158 14.91 1.12 1.30
N ASP A 159 15.45 -0.08 1.51
CA ASP A 159 14.62 -1.25 1.83
C ASP A 159 13.90 -1.07 3.17
N ALA A 160 12.58 -1.22 3.16
CA ALA A 160 11.72 -1.14 4.35
C ALA A 160 11.51 -2.50 5.02
N GLY A 161 11.97 -3.60 4.41
CA GLY A 161 11.87 -4.95 4.97
C GLY A 161 10.45 -5.49 5.18
N HIS A 162 9.43 -4.83 4.63
CA HIS A 162 8.02 -5.16 4.85
C HIS A 162 7.51 -6.20 3.85
N MET A 163 7.78 -5.98 2.58
CA MET A 163 7.49 -6.90 1.46
C MET A 163 8.53 -6.71 0.35
N LEU A 164 8.52 -7.58 -0.65
CA LEU A 164 9.40 -7.42 -1.81
C LEU A 164 9.16 -6.07 -2.47
N GLY A 165 10.22 -5.28 -2.58
CA GLY A 165 10.17 -3.96 -3.19
C GLY A 165 9.75 -2.82 -2.27
N SER A 166 9.31 -3.10 -1.04
CA SER A 166 8.90 -2.05 -0.10
C SER A 166 10.04 -1.10 0.23
N SER A 167 9.73 0.18 0.37
CA SER A 167 10.77 1.20 0.56
C SER A 167 10.42 2.26 1.59
N ILE A 168 11.46 2.64 2.34
CA ILE A 168 11.53 3.90 3.06
C ILE A 168 12.02 4.94 2.04
N ILE A 169 11.29 6.04 1.89
CA ILE A 169 11.63 7.08 0.92
C ILE A 169 12.18 8.30 1.64
N GLU A 170 13.40 8.66 1.31
CA GLU A 170 14.01 9.93 1.71
C GLU A 170 13.80 10.95 0.59
N VAL A 171 13.38 12.14 0.97
CA VAL A 171 13.15 13.27 0.05
C VAL A 171 13.92 14.47 0.56
N TRP A 172 14.82 15.02 -0.25
CA TRP A 172 15.50 16.28 0.00
C TRP A 172 14.88 17.36 -0.88
N ILE A 173 14.45 18.44 -0.28
CA ILE A 173 13.86 19.60 -0.95
C ILE A 173 14.70 20.82 -0.60
N ASN A 174 15.29 21.45 -1.63
CA ASN A 174 16.04 22.69 -1.48
C ASN A 174 15.12 23.88 -1.80
N GLU A 175 14.80 24.67 -0.80
CA GLU A 175 13.90 25.81 -0.94
C GLU A 175 14.48 27.02 -0.22
N ASN A 176 14.62 28.16 -0.92
CA ASN A 176 15.18 29.40 -0.39
C ASN A 176 16.62 29.27 0.17
N GLY A 177 17.40 28.32 -0.35
CA GLY A 177 18.78 28.08 0.09
C GLY A 177 18.89 27.19 1.33
N GLU A 178 17.80 26.64 1.82
CA GLU A 178 17.76 25.63 2.89
C GLU A 178 17.35 24.28 2.32
N GLU A 179 18.08 23.24 2.66
CA GLU A 179 17.75 21.86 2.34
C GLU A 179 16.98 21.24 3.51
N ILE A 180 15.78 20.73 3.21
CA ILE A 180 14.92 20.05 4.16
C ILE A 180 14.84 18.58 3.77
N LYS A 181 15.20 17.68 4.68
CA LYS A 181 15.08 16.24 4.50
C LYS A 181 13.81 15.72 5.18
N THR A 182 12.95 15.08 4.39
CA THR A 182 11.75 14.39 4.89
C THR A 182 11.85 12.90 4.59
N VAL A 183 11.42 12.08 5.53
CA VAL A 183 11.40 10.61 5.39
C VAL A 183 9.98 10.11 5.51
N PHE A 184 9.57 9.28 4.54
CA PHE A 184 8.31 8.53 4.57
C PHE A 184 8.65 7.05 4.71
N THR A 185 8.22 6.41 5.80
CA THR A 185 8.60 5.01 6.04
C THR A 185 7.81 4.03 5.19
N GLY A 186 6.63 4.41 4.69
CA GLY A 186 5.65 3.40 4.31
C GLY A 186 5.41 2.45 5.48
N ASP A 187 5.08 1.21 5.19
CA ASP A 187 5.01 0.14 6.18
C ASP A 187 6.39 -0.44 6.44
N LEU A 188 6.70 -0.64 7.72
CA LEU A 188 7.99 -1.19 8.16
C LEU A 188 7.89 -2.68 8.41
N GLY A 189 8.89 -3.41 7.96
CA GLY A 189 9.07 -4.82 8.28
C GLY A 189 9.68 -5.04 9.67
N ASN A 190 9.80 -6.31 10.03
CA ASN A 190 10.51 -6.72 11.23
C ASN A 190 11.94 -7.15 10.87
N ASN A 191 12.83 -7.11 11.86
CA ASN A 191 14.17 -7.67 11.71
C ASN A 191 14.12 -9.21 11.62
N ASP A 192 15.08 -9.79 10.93
CA ASP A 192 15.30 -11.24 10.87
C ASP A 192 14.13 -12.05 10.29
N ILE A 193 13.39 -11.49 9.35
CA ILE A 193 12.36 -12.23 8.61
C ILE A 193 13.02 -12.99 7.45
N PRO A 194 12.74 -14.30 7.29
CA PRO A 194 13.25 -15.04 6.14
C PRO A 194 12.84 -14.40 4.81
N LEU A 195 13.77 -14.36 3.84
CA LEU A 195 13.59 -13.83 2.48
C LEU A 195 13.50 -12.31 2.34
N LEU A 196 13.40 -11.55 3.40
CA LEU A 196 13.39 -10.09 3.38
C LEU A 196 14.59 -9.53 4.11
N SER A 197 15.07 -8.37 3.67
CA SER A 197 16.08 -7.60 4.41
C SER A 197 15.47 -6.99 5.67
N SER A 198 16.28 -6.70 6.66
CA SER A 198 15.85 -5.83 7.76
C SER A 198 15.67 -4.40 7.25
N PRO A 199 14.73 -3.61 7.83
CA PRO A 199 14.56 -2.21 7.46
C PRO A 199 15.85 -1.41 7.55
N THR A 200 16.13 -0.60 6.53
CA THR A 200 17.29 0.29 6.52
C THR A 200 17.14 1.35 7.60
N MET A 201 18.18 1.52 8.43
CA MET A 201 18.20 2.56 9.45
C MET A 201 18.55 3.91 8.82
N ILE A 202 17.67 4.90 9.02
CA ILE A 202 17.88 6.28 8.57
C ILE A 202 18.41 7.11 9.75
N GLU A 203 19.62 7.64 9.61
CA GLU A 203 20.32 8.29 10.72
C GLU A 203 19.80 9.72 11.03
N ARG A 204 19.38 10.48 10.02
CA ARG A 204 18.97 11.89 10.17
C ARG A 204 17.82 12.23 9.27
N THR A 205 16.89 13.03 9.79
CA THR A 205 15.80 13.65 9.03
C THR A 205 15.31 14.88 9.78
N ASP A 206 14.78 15.87 9.06
CA ASP A 206 14.14 17.03 9.66
C ASP A 206 12.68 16.72 9.98
N TYR A 207 12.02 15.96 9.09
CA TYR A 207 10.64 15.50 9.28
C TYR A 207 10.54 13.99 9.01
N LEU A 208 9.81 13.29 9.88
CA LEU A 208 9.54 11.86 9.77
C LEU A 208 8.03 11.62 9.70
N VAL A 209 7.56 11.05 8.59
CA VAL A 209 6.22 10.50 8.44
C VAL A 209 6.33 8.99 8.55
N MET A 210 5.83 8.44 9.66
CA MET A 210 6.04 7.04 10.04
C MET A 210 4.72 6.38 10.41
N GLU A 211 4.56 5.10 10.04
CA GLU A 211 3.47 4.28 10.52
C GLU A 211 3.49 4.12 12.05
N SER A 212 2.33 3.86 12.63
CA SER A 212 2.19 3.56 14.06
C SER A 212 1.17 2.46 14.36
N THR A 213 0.97 1.54 13.42
CA THR A 213 0.00 0.44 13.51
C THR A 213 0.18 -0.39 14.77
N TYR A 214 1.42 -0.65 15.15
CA TYR A 214 1.80 -1.35 16.37
C TYR A 214 2.40 -0.44 17.45
N GLY A 215 2.26 0.89 17.34
CA GLY A 215 2.88 1.85 18.25
C GLY A 215 2.53 1.69 19.73
N GLY A 216 1.38 1.08 20.04
CA GLY A 216 0.92 0.83 21.41
C GLY A 216 0.95 -0.62 21.86
N ARG A 217 1.55 -1.55 21.11
CA ARG A 217 1.56 -2.99 21.44
C ARG A 217 2.81 -3.70 20.90
N LEU A 218 3.18 -4.79 21.56
CA LEU A 218 4.29 -5.65 21.16
C LEU A 218 3.79 -6.85 20.38
N HIS A 219 4.58 -7.32 19.43
CA HIS A 219 4.42 -8.62 18.80
C HIS A 219 4.87 -9.73 19.75
N ASN A 220 4.18 -10.87 19.76
CA ASN A 220 4.65 -12.08 20.41
C ASN A 220 5.93 -12.58 19.70
N ARG A 221 6.84 -13.18 20.45
CA ARG A 221 8.06 -13.79 19.90
C ARG A 221 7.71 -14.91 18.92
N ASN A 222 8.52 -15.09 17.87
CA ASN A 222 8.25 -16.10 16.83
C ASN A 222 8.23 -17.54 17.39
N GLU A 223 9.06 -17.84 18.38
CA GLU A 223 9.08 -19.14 19.07
C GLU A 223 7.77 -19.42 19.81
N GLU A 224 7.21 -18.40 20.49
CA GLU A 224 5.92 -18.51 21.18
C GLU A 224 4.76 -18.71 20.18
N LYS A 225 4.83 -18.09 19.01
CA LYS A 225 3.83 -18.27 17.93
C LYS A 225 3.85 -19.69 17.39
N ALA A 226 5.01 -20.28 17.16
CA ALA A 226 5.14 -21.65 16.68
C ALA A 226 4.59 -22.66 17.70
N GLN A 227 4.91 -22.49 18.98
CA GLN A 227 4.38 -23.33 20.06
C GLN A 227 2.86 -23.18 20.19
N MET A 228 2.33 -21.95 20.11
CA MET A 228 0.89 -21.70 20.16
C MET A 228 0.17 -22.31 18.97
N PHE A 229 0.74 -22.22 17.76
CA PHE A 229 0.19 -22.86 16.57
C PHE A 229 0.11 -24.37 16.74
N LEU A 230 1.20 -25.04 17.16
CA LEU A 230 1.23 -26.48 17.42
C LEU A 230 0.20 -26.89 18.48
N LYS A 231 0.07 -26.11 19.54
CA LYS A 231 -0.94 -26.35 20.59
C LYS A 231 -2.36 -26.29 20.03
N ILE A 232 -2.71 -25.23 19.28
CA ILE A 232 -4.05 -25.07 18.67
C ILE A 232 -4.36 -26.23 17.73
N VAL A 233 -3.40 -26.62 16.87
CA VAL A 233 -3.58 -27.76 15.95
C VAL A 233 -3.82 -29.06 16.74
N SER A 234 -3.01 -29.34 17.77
CA SER A 234 -3.17 -30.56 18.59
C SER A 234 -4.52 -30.59 19.30
N GLU A 235 -4.92 -29.50 19.96
CA GLU A 235 -6.22 -29.41 20.65
C GLU A 235 -7.40 -29.56 19.66
N THR A 236 -7.28 -28.98 18.46
CA THR A 236 -8.31 -29.11 17.41
C THR A 236 -8.43 -30.55 16.94
N LEU A 237 -7.31 -31.26 16.72
CA LEU A 237 -7.32 -32.67 16.34
C LEU A 237 -7.93 -33.56 17.43
N GLU A 238 -7.62 -33.33 18.69
CA GLU A 238 -8.22 -34.06 19.83
C GLU A 238 -9.74 -33.84 19.88
N ILE A 239 -10.23 -32.63 19.65
CA ILE A 239 -11.67 -32.35 19.58
C ILE A 239 -12.30 -33.09 18.40
N LEU A 240 -11.67 -33.10 17.22
CA LEU A 240 -12.16 -33.79 16.04
C LEU A 240 -12.21 -35.31 16.27
N GLU A 241 -11.18 -35.90 16.89
CA GLU A 241 -11.20 -37.33 17.28
C GLU A 241 -12.41 -37.66 18.18
N GLN A 242 -12.72 -36.81 19.13
CA GLN A 242 -13.86 -36.99 20.05
C GLN A 242 -15.22 -36.90 19.34
N PHE A 243 -15.39 -35.89 18.48
CA PHE A 243 -16.67 -35.64 17.82
C PHE A 243 -16.95 -36.58 16.65
N LEU A 244 -15.93 -36.92 15.85
CA LEU A 244 -16.11 -37.76 14.65
C LEU A 244 -15.98 -39.24 14.94
N LYS A 245 -15.59 -39.65 16.15
CA LYS A 245 -15.27 -41.05 16.51
C LYS A 245 -14.30 -41.73 15.52
N VAL A 246 -13.42 -40.94 14.95
CA VAL A 246 -12.38 -41.41 14.04
C VAL A 246 -11.22 -41.92 14.87
N ASP A 247 -10.82 -43.17 14.68
CA ASP A 247 -9.70 -43.72 15.42
C ASP A 247 -8.36 -43.16 14.90
N LYS A 248 -7.32 -43.26 15.76
CA LYS A 248 -5.98 -42.72 15.43
C LYS A 248 -5.30 -43.38 14.23
N GLU A 249 -5.74 -44.53 13.81
CA GLU A 249 -5.18 -45.26 12.67
C GLU A 249 -5.71 -44.73 11.34
N THR A 250 -6.98 -44.34 11.32
CA THR A 250 -7.61 -43.69 10.16
C THR A 250 -7.02 -42.29 9.89
N LEU A 251 -6.70 -41.51 10.94
CA LEU A 251 -6.08 -40.19 10.79
C LEU A 251 -4.61 -40.21 10.34
N LYS A 252 -3.88 -41.30 10.54
CA LYS A 252 -2.50 -41.46 10.06
C LYS A 252 -2.40 -41.76 8.56
N ASN A 253 -3.50 -42.08 7.92
CA ASN A 253 -3.56 -42.44 6.50
C ASN A 253 -4.17 -41.31 5.62
N LEU A 254 -4.48 -40.14 6.20
CA LEU A 254 -4.82 -38.88 5.53
C LEU A 254 -3.59 -37.99 5.45
#